data_5c1923b14e1c6aba3c4942f01b24b44d
#
_entry.id   5c1923b14e1c6aba3c4942f01b24b44d
#
_cell.length_a   1.000
_cell.length_b   1.000
_cell.length_c   1.000
_cell.angle_alpha   90.00
_cell.angle_beta   90.00
_cell.angle_gamma   90.00
#
_symmetry.space_group_name_H-M   'P 1'
#
loop_
_entity.id
_entity.type
_entity.pdbx_description
1 polymer ?
#
loop_
_entity_poly.entity_id
_entity_poly.type
_entity_poly.pdbx_seq_one_letter_code
_entity_poly.pdbx_strand_id
1 'polypeptide(L)'
;MAGSTIPRRALGRILHQLRIQAGKTQLAAGLIIDVSPQVIGRMEDGIPVKVSGVQVKELLRCYGAEPETAEQALALFEEVKAAKGDPRGGWWRAYKDVTSSHFDHYMNLEEACTRLTTFQMTLLPGLLQTPAYRRSMILVKEPGRSALDVEREIELGIRRRVRLLEDHEFEMNVFLSEAVLRHRVGGPAVMAEQLGHLADIGQSPNVSIRVVPREADGYIGLVVGQFTLFEFPVLRHSGLREPPVVFVEVFTGALFFEDSEMIQTYRTAVADIAEVALDEGDTRQMVLDVAKEYSA
;
A
#
# COMPACT_ATOMS: atom_id res chain seq x y z
N MET A 1 -12.84 1.14 8.19
CA MET A 1 -13.15 0.26 7.05
C MET A 1 -11.89 -0.28 6.35
N ALA A 2 -10.67 0.12 6.74
CA ALA A 2 -9.44 -0.48 6.23
C ALA A 2 -9.36 -1.97 6.59
N GLY A 3 -9.58 -2.32 7.83
CA GLY A 3 -9.53 -3.72 8.29
C GLY A 3 -10.52 -4.67 7.62
N SER A 4 -11.49 -4.18 6.86
CA SER A 4 -12.39 -5.00 6.05
C SER A 4 -11.97 -5.10 4.58
N THR A 5 -10.92 -4.43 4.14
CA THR A 5 -10.53 -4.39 2.72
C THR A 5 -9.99 -5.72 2.25
N ILE A 6 -9.08 -6.33 2.98
CA ILE A 6 -8.47 -7.61 2.63
C ILE A 6 -9.48 -8.76 2.65
N PRO A 7 -10.25 -8.99 3.75
CA PRO A 7 -11.29 -10.02 3.73
C PRO A 7 -12.34 -9.82 2.64
N ARG A 8 -12.68 -8.55 2.32
CA ARG A 8 -13.67 -8.23 1.28
C ARG A 8 -13.15 -8.56 -0.12
N ARG A 9 -11.89 -8.28 -0.41
CA ARG A 9 -11.25 -8.63 -1.69
C ARG A 9 -11.15 -10.15 -1.85
N ALA A 10 -10.72 -10.86 -0.81
CA ALA A 10 -10.67 -12.32 -0.80
C ALA A 10 -12.05 -12.95 -1.05
N LEU A 11 -13.08 -12.47 -0.33
CA LEU A 11 -14.47 -12.89 -0.54
C LEU A 11 -14.92 -12.60 -1.97
N GLY A 12 -14.64 -11.40 -2.50
CA GLY A 12 -15.01 -10.99 -3.85
C GLY A 12 -14.45 -11.93 -4.91
N ARG A 13 -13.17 -12.30 -4.81
CA ARG A 13 -12.53 -13.25 -5.73
C ARG A 13 -13.14 -14.64 -5.66
N ILE A 14 -13.42 -15.15 -4.46
CA ILE A 14 -14.09 -16.46 -4.31
C ILE A 14 -15.45 -16.44 -5.01
N LEU A 15 -16.26 -15.41 -4.75
CA LEU A 15 -17.58 -15.29 -5.37
C LEU A 15 -17.50 -15.13 -6.88
N HIS A 16 -16.55 -14.35 -7.39
CA HIS A 16 -16.31 -14.19 -8.83
C HIS A 16 -15.95 -15.52 -9.49
N GLN A 17 -14.98 -16.26 -8.93
CA GLN A 17 -14.55 -17.56 -9.45
C GLN A 17 -15.69 -18.56 -9.46
N LEU A 18 -16.44 -18.70 -8.37
CA LEU A 18 -17.57 -19.59 -8.28
C LEU A 18 -18.68 -19.23 -9.26
N ARG A 19 -18.96 -17.93 -9.45
CA ARG A 19 -19.96 -17.48 -10.42
C ARG A 19 -19.55 -17.85 -11.86
N ILE A 20 -18.29 -17.64 -12.22
CA ILE A 20 -17.75 -18.00 -13.55
C ILE A 20 -17.83 -19.52 -13.75
N GLN A 21 -17.37 -20.31 -12.77
CA GLN A 21 -17.44 -21.78 -12.82
C GLN A 21 -18.88 -22.29 -12.98
N ALA A 22 -19.84 -21.63 -12.30
CA ALA A 22 -21.27 -21.93 -12.43
C ALA A 22 -21.90 -21.42 -13.75
N GLY A 23 -21.14 -20.79 -14.64
CA GLY A 23 -21.61 -20.25 -15.92
C GLY A 23 -22.64 -19.11 -15.76
N LYS A 24 -22.67 -18.40 -14.63
CA LYS A 24 -23.67 -17.35 -14.35
C LYS A 24 -23.17 -15.96 -14.70
N THR A 25 -24.05 -15.13 -15.25
CA THR A 25 -23.81 -13.70 -15.44
C THR A 25 -24.03 -12.93 -14.12
N GLN A 26 -23.48 -11.73 -14.00
CA GLN A 26 -23.76 -10.84 -12.85
C GLN A 26 -25.25 -10.50 -12.76
N LEU A 27 -25.96 -10.41 -13.89
CA LEU A 27 -27.42 -10.23 -13.90
C LEU A 27 -28.13 -11.41 -13.25
N ALA A 28 -27.80 -12.64 -13.67
CA ALA A 28 -28.40 -13.84 -13.09
C ALA A 28 -28.13 -13.96 -11.58
N ALA A 29 -26.91 -13.64 -11.15
CA ALA A 29 -26.52 -13.61 -9.75
C ALA A 29 -27.32 -12.53 -8.96
N GLY A 30 -27.48 -11.35 -9.54
CA GLY A 30 -28.26 -10.26 -8.93
C GLY A 30 -29.71 -10.62 -8.70
N LEU A 31 -30.34 -11.30 -9.65
CA LEU A 31 -31.72 -11.79 -9.54
C LEU A 31 -31.91 -12.82 -8.41
N ILE A 32 -30.89 -13.63 -8.13
CA ILE A 32 -30.92 -14.63 -7.04
C ILE A 32 -31.08 -13.98 -5.65
N ILE A 33 -30.43 -12.85 -5.43
CA ILE A 33 -30.39 -12.19 -4.11
C ILE A 33 -31.08 -10.82 -4.10
N ASP A 34 -31.85 -10.51 -5.14
CA ASP A 34 -32.61 -9.26 -5.30
C ASP A 34 -31.74 -8.00 -5.21
N VAL A 35 -30.67 -7.98 -6.04
CA VAL A 35 -29.80 -6.81 -6.19
C VAL A 35 -29.47 -6.55 -7.67
N SER A 36 -28.98 -5.35 -8.00
CA SER A 36 -28.56 -5.04 -9.35
C SER A 36 -27.24 -5.77 -9.73
N PRO A 37 -27.01 -6.01 -11.05
CA PRO A 37 -25.73 -6.56 -11.52
C PRO A 37 -24.51 -5.77 -11.06
N GLN A 38 -24.63 -4.45 -10.95
CA GLN A 38 -23.58 -3.56 -10.47
C GLN A 38 -23.21 -3.83 -9.01
N VAL A 39 -24.16 -4.25 -8.17
CA VAL A 39 -23.90 -4.65 -6.78
C VAL A 39 -23.06 -5.94 -6.75
N ILE A 40 -23.40 -6.91 -7.62
CA ILE A 40 -22.60 -8.14 -7.77
C ILE A 40 -21.18 -7.79 -8.23
N GLY A 41 -21.01 -7.00 -9.30
CA GLY A 41 -19.69 -6.58 -9.78
C GLY A 41 -18.88 -5.90 -8.68
N ARG A 42 -19.46 -4.91 -8.00
CA ARG A 42 -18.79 -4.24 -6.88
C ARG A 42 -18.41 -5.18 -5.74
N MET A 43 -19.23 -6.19 -5.44
CA MET A 43 -18.92 -7.19 -4.42
C MET A 43 -17.73 -8.07 -4.84
N GLU A 44 -17.70 -8.48 -6.11
CA GLU A 44 -16.60 -9.25 -6.72
C GLU A 44 -15.29 -8.46 -6.75
N ASP A 45 -15.36 -7.15 -7.00
CA ASP A 45 -14.22 -6.22 -6.98
C ASP A 45 -13.78 -5.84 -5.54
N GLY A 46 -14.38 -6.42 -4.50
CA GLY A 46 -14.08 -6.08 -3.11
C GLY A 46 -14.51 -4.67 -2.69
N ILE A 47 -15.39 -4.01 -3.45
CA ILE A 47 -15.94 -2.69 -3.13
C ILE A 47 -17.08 -2.84 -2.11
N PRO A 48 -17.21 -1.91 -1.13
CA PRO A 48 -18.28 -1.99 -0.14
C PRO A 48 -19.68 -2.01 -0.75
N VAL A 49 -20.47 -3.02 -0.38
CA VAL A 49 -21.87 -3.15 -0.74
C VAL A 49 -22.72 -3.49 0.50
N LYS A 50 -24.05 -3.27 0.40
CA LYS A 50 -25.01 -3.65 1.43
C LYS A 50 -25.63 -5.00 1.07
N VAL A 51 -25.02 -6.08 1.55
CA VAL A 51 -25.54 -7.45 1.43
C VAL A 51 -25.54 -8.12 2.80
N SER A 52 -26.46 -9.04 3.00
CA SER A 52 -26.61 -9.84 4.23
C SER A 52 -25.88 -11.18 4.10
N GLY A 53 -25.59 -11.83 5.25
CA GLY A 53 -25.02 -13.18 5.25
C GLY A 53 -25.95 -14.22 4.62
N VAL A 54 -27.29 -14.00 4.68
CA VAL A 54 -28.27 -14.86 4.01
C VAL A 54 -28.11 -14.77 2.49
N GLN A 55 -27.95 -13.56 1.96
CA GLN A 55 -27.72 -13.35 0.53
C GLN A 55 -26.40 -13.96 0.05
N VAL A 56 -25.34 -13.87 0.85
CA VAL A 56 -24.05 -14.51 0.52
C VAL A 56 -24.20 -16.04 0.53
N LYS A 57 -24.88 -16.63 1.54
CA LYS A 57 -25.18 -18.07 1.57
C LYS A 57 -25.96 -18.53 0.35
N GLU A 58 -26.93 -17.74 -0.08
CA GLU A 58 -27.76 -18.09 -1.24
C GLU A 58 -26.96 -18.06 -2.55
N LEU A 59 -26.03 -17.08 -2.71
CA LEU A 59 -25.10 -17.08 -3.84
C LEU A 59 -24.21 -18.32 -3.86
N LEU A 60 -23.59 -18.66 -2.72
CA LEU A 60 -22.72 -19.85 -2.59
C LEU A 60 -23.47 -21.13 -2.94
N ARG A 61 -24.71 -21.28 -2.44
CA ARG A 61 -25.59 -22.40 -2.79
C ARG A 61 -25.86 -22.48 -4.29
N CYS A 62 -26.23 -21.35 -4.88
CA CYS A 62 -26.57 -21.24 -6.31
C CYS A 62 -25.36 -21.44 -7.25
N TYR A 63 -24.16 -21.12 -6.78
CA TYR A 63 -22.93 -21.35 -7.52
C TYR A 63 -22.41 -22.79 -7.36
N GLY A 64 -23.02 -23.61 -6.50
CA GLY A 64 -22.56 -24.97 -6.25
C GLY A 64 -21.23 -25.01 -5.49
N ALA A 65 -21.02 -24.07 -4.57
CA ALA A 65 -19.79 -24.03 -3.79
C ALA A 65 -19.62 -25.31 -2.95
N GLU A 66 -18.41 -25.88 -3.00
CA GLU A 66 -18.02 -26.99 -2.11
C GLU A 66 -18.09 -26.53 -0.65
N PRO A 67 -18.41 -27.44 0.31
CA PRO A 67 -18.61 -27.08 1.72
C PRO A 67 -17.47 -26.27 2.33
N GLU A 68 -16.22 -26.66 2.07
CA GLU A 68 -15.03 -25.99 2.57
C GLU A 68 -14.90 -24.55 2.02
N THR A 69 -15.11 -24.37 0.72
CA THR A 69 -15.08 -23.04 0.08
C THR A 69 -16.22 -22.16 0.59
N ALA A 70 -17.39 -22.74 0.81
CA ALA A 70 -18.54 -22.00 1.37
C ALA A 70 -18.27 -21.53 2.80
N GLU A 71 -17.67 -22.38 3.63
CA GLU A 71 -17.28 -22.04 5.00
C GLU A 71 -16.23 -20.91 5.02
N GLN A 72 -15.20 -21.01 4.19
CA GLN A 72 -14.18 -19.97 4.03
C GLN A 72 -14.80 -18.63 3.60
N ALA A 73 -15.68 -18.63 2.61
CA ALA A 73 -16.35 -17.41 2.13
C ALA A 73 -17.23 -16.78 3.23
N LEU A 74 -17.91 -17.59 4.03
CA LEU A 74 -18.72 -17.08 5.14
C LEU A 74 -17.85 -16.55 6.29
N ALA A 75 -16.72 -17.19 6.60
CA ALA A 75 -15.76 -16.68 7.57
C ALA A 75 -15.22 -15.31 7.14
N LEU A 76 -14.84 -15.14 5.86
CA LEU A 76 -14.44 -13.84 5.30
C LEU A 76 -15.55 -12.80 5.41
N PHE A 77 -16.81 -13.18 5.17
CA PHE A 77 -17.93 -12.25 5.32
C PHE A 77 -18.11 -11.77 6.77
N GLU A 78 -17.95 -12.64 7.76
CA GLU A 78 -17.99 -12.26 9.18
C GLU A 78 -16.79 -11.38 9.55
N GLU A 79 -15.58 -11.62 9.02
CA GLU A 79 -14.43 -10.71 9.16
C GLU A 79 -14.74 -9.32 8.59
N VAL A 80 -15.36 -9.24 7.40
CA VAL A 80 -15.80 -7.98 6.80
C VAL A 80 -16.78 -7.23 7.71
N LYS A 81 -17.69 -7.94 8.38
CA LYS A 81 -18.64 -7.34 9.33
C LYS A 81 -17.96 -6.85 10.59
N ALA A 82 -17.09 -7.67 11.18
CA ALA A 82 -16.35 -7.30 12.39
C ALA A 82 -15.49 -6.04 12.16
N ALA A 83 -14.81 -5.94 11.03
CA ALA A 83 -13.99 -4.80 10.69
C ALA A 83 -14.77 -3.50 10.38
N LYS A 84 -16.09 -3.57 10.11
CA LYS A 84 -16.93 -2.36 9.95
C LYS A 84 -17.04 -1.54 11.23
N GLY A 85 -16.84 -2.15 12.38
CA GLY A 85 -16.87 -1.50 13.69
C GLY A 85 -15.51 -0.98 14.17
N ASP A 86 -14.41 -1.19 13.45
CA ASP A 86 -13.09 -0.72 13.85
C ASP A 86 -12.98 0.81 13.64
N PRO A 87 -12.86 1.60 14.71
CA PRO A 87 -12.74 3.06 14.62
C PRO A 87 -11.42 3.50 13.97
N ARG A 88 -10.40 2.61 13.88
CA ARG A 88 -9.12 2.90 13.22
C ARG A 88 -9.23 2.81 11.69
N GLY A 89 -10.24 2.11 11.17
CA GLY A 89 -10.42 1.91 9.74
C GLY A 89 -10.93 3.14 8.99
N GLY A 90 -10.16 3.59 7.97
CA GLY A 90 -10.60 4.67 7.08
C GLY A 90 -10.50 6.08 7.64
N TRP A 91 -9.71 6.30 8.69
CA TRP A 91 -9.47 7.60 9.31
C TRP A 91 -8.94 8.65 8.29
N TRP A 92 -8.18 8.23 7.28
CA TRP A 92 -7.66 9.09 6.22
C TRP A 92 -8.74 9.69 5.31
N ARG A 93 -9.95 9.18 5.35
CA ARG A 93 -11.08 9.72 4.56
C ARG A 93 -11.48 11.13 4.95
N ALA A 94 -11.10 11.56 6.16
CA ALA A 94 -11.23 12.96 6.57
C ALA A 94 -10.37 13.92 5.73
N TYR A 95 -9.41 13.37 4.96
CA TYR A 95 -8.45 14.12 4.13
C TYR A 95 -8.67 13.95 2.62
N LYS A 96 -9.85 13.42 2.20
CA LYS A 96 -10.14 13.15 0.78
C LYS A 96 -10.04 14.36 -0.13
N ASP A 97 -10.38 15.52 0.41
CA ASP A 97 -10.36 16.81 -0.29
C ASP A 97 -8.93 17.32 -0.56
N VAL A 98 -7.96 16.82 0.16
CA VAL A 98 -6.54 17.18 0.01
C VAL A 98 -5.68 16.08 -0.61
N THR A 99 -6.28 14.95 -1.03
CA THR A 99 -5.58 13.81 -1.59
C THR A 99 -6.08 13.45 -2.99
N SER A 100 -5.28 12.69 -3.76
CA SER A 100 -5.68 12.19 -5.08
C SER A 100 -6.73 11.08 -5.01
N SER A 101 -7.45 10.85 -6.10
CA SER A 101 -8.54 9.87 -6.17
C SER A 101 -8.10 8.43 -5.92
N HIS A 102 -6.87 8.07 -6.30
CA HIS A 102 -6.30 6.73 -6.07
C HIS A 102 -5.70 6.55 -4.67
N PHE A 103 -5.54 7.65 -3.92
CA PHE A 103 -4.95 7.62 -2.58
C PHE A 103 -5.77 6.80 -1.57
N ASP A 104 -7.11 6.80 -1.66
CA ASP A 104 -7.96 5.98 -0.79
C ASP A 104 -7.67 4.47 -0.98
N HIS A 105 -7.41 4.05 -2.22
CA HIS A 105 -7.04 2.65 -2.49
C HIS A 105 -5.63 2.33 -1.96
N TYR A 106 -4.65 3.20 -2.20
CA TYR A 106 -3.31 3.07 -1.64
C TYR A 106 -3.33 2.95 -0.11
N MET A 107 -4.05 3.85 0.57
CA MET A 107 -4.19 3.83 2.04
C MET A 107 -4.83 2.55 2.57
N ASN A 108 -5.81 2.01 1.85
CA ASN A 108 -6.41 0.73 2.23
C ASN A 108 -5.39 -0.42 2.16
N LEU A 109 -4.48 -0.42 1.18
CA LEU A 109 -3.42 -1.43 1.06
C LEU A 109 -2.34 -1.21 2.12
N GLU A 110 -1.87 0.02 2.30
CA GLU A 110 -0.85 0.38 3.29
C GLU A 110 -1.29 0.00 4.71
N GLU A 111 -2.52 0.32 5.10
CA GLU A 111 -3.06 -0.02 6.43
C GLU A 111 -3.27 -1.53 6.64
N ALA A 112 -3.44 -2.28 5.57
CA ALA A 112 -3.78 -3.70 5.65
C ALA A 112 -2.56 -4.63 5.48
N CYS A 113 -1.46 -4.17 4.87
CA CYS A 113 -0.28 -4.99 4.66
C CYS A 113 0.51 -5.19 5.96
N THR A 114 1.21 -6.32 6.07
CA THR A 114 2.20 -6.57 7.15
C THR A 114 3.62 -6.30 6.68
N ARG A 115 3.86 -6.32 5.37
CA ARG A 115 5.16 -5.95 4.80
C ARG A 115 4.95 -5.02 3.61
N LEU A 116 5.70 -3.92 3.63
CA LEU A 116 5.79 -2.95 2.54
C LEU A 116 7.24 -2.93 2.06
N THR A 117 7.46 -3.30 0.79
CA THR A 117 8.78 -3.16 0.15
C THR A 117 8.68 -2.12 -0.95
N THR A 118 9.57 -1.13 -0.94
CA THR A 118 9.54 -0.06 -1.93
C THR A 118 10.92 0.23 -2.50
N PHE A 119 10.99 0.49 -3.80
CA PHE A 119 12.16 1.05 -4.46
C PHE A 119 11.83 2.46 -4.95
N GLN A 120 12.67 3.43 -4.60
CA GLN A 120 12.47 4.84 -4.94
C GLN A 120 13.71 5.43 -5.59
N MET A 121 13.50 6.19 -6.68
CA MET A 121 14.59 6.76 -7.49
C MET A 121 14.70 8.28 -7.37
N THR A 122 13.65 8.95 -6.94
CA THR A 122 13.58 10.43 -6.96
C THR A 122 13.20 11.05 -5.64
N LEU A 123 12.24 10.48 -4.91
CA LEU A 123 11.72 11.04 -3.67
C LEU A 123 11.73 10.01 -2.56
N LEU A 124 11.83 10.44 -1.33
CA LEU A 124 11.66 9.57 -0.17
C LEU A 124 10.22 9.05 -0.07
N PRO A 125 10.00 7.80 0.37
CA PRO A 125 8.68 7.26 0.63
C PRO A 125 7.91 8.12 1.64
N GLY A 126 6.60 8.27 1.43
CA GLY A 126 5.77 9.16 2.24
C GLY A 126 5.78 8.89 3.75
N LEU A 127 5.98 7.63 4.18
CA LEU A 127 6.11 7.26 5.59
C LEU A 127 7.41 7.74 6.25
N LEU A 128 8.44 8.04 5.46
CA LEU A 128 9.76 8.49 5.94
C LEU A 128 9.98 10.00 5.80
N GLN A 129 9.02 10.76 5.23
CA GLN A 129 9.16 12.19 5.00
C GLN A 129 8.96 13.00 6.28
N THR A 130 9.86 13.96 6.58
CA THR A 130 9.61 14.97 7.63
C THR A 130 8.53 15.96 7.20
N PRO A 131 7.90 16.69 8.14
CA PRO A 131 6.95 17.74 7.81
C PRO A 131 7.51 18.79 6.85
N ALA A 132 8.77 19.21 7.04
CA ALA A 132 9.42 20.21 6.20
C ALA A 132 9.66 19.71 4.76
N TYR A 133 10.13 18.46 4.60
CA TYR A 133 10.29 17.82 3.30
C TYR A 133 8.94 17.70 2.58
N ARG A 134 7.91 17.18 3.25
CA ARG A 134 6.57 17.03 2.69
C ARG A 134 5.98 18.37 2.27
N ARG A 135 6.09 19.41 3.11
CA ARG A 135 5.65 20.78 2.77
C ARG A 135 6.26 21.26 1.47
N SER A 136 7.58 21.08 1.35
CA SER A 136 8.31 21.49 0.15
C SER A 136 7.79 20.78 -1.11
N MET A 137 7.53 19.48 -1.03
CA MET A 137 6.98 18.71 -2.14
C MET A 137 5.56 19.09 -2.52
N ILE A 138 4.69 19.37 -1.55
CA ILE A 138 3.32 19.85 -1.80
C ILE A 138 3.37 21.15 -2.58
N LEU A 139 4.22 22.10 -2.15
CA LEU A 139 4.33 23.42 -2.78
C LEU A 139 5.01 23.39 -4.16
N VAL A 140 5.88 22.41 -4.42
CA VAL A 140 6.43 22.17 -5.78
C VAL A 140 5.32 21.68 -6.71
N LYS A 141 4.49 20.75 -6.24
CA LYS A 141 3.39 20.18 -7.03
C LYS A 141 2.27 21.19 -7.27
N GLU A 142 1.91 21.95 -6.24
CA GLU A 142 0.81 22.92 -6.24
C GLU A 142 1.23 24.22 -5.54
N PRO A 143 1.94 25.14 -6.23
CA PRO A 143 2.47 26.36 -5.59
C PRO A 143 1.41 27.30 -5.00
N GLY A 144 0.18 27.21 -5.51
CA GLY A 144 -0.96 28.02 -5.05
C GLY A 144 -1.84 27.35 -3.98
N ARG A 145 -1.43 26.20 -3.43
CA ARG A 145 -2.22 25.45 -2.45
C ARG A 145 -2.41 26.25 -1.17
N SER A 146 -3.61 26.19 -0.58
CA SER A 146 -3.91 26.93 0.65
C SER A 146 -3.04 26.41 1.82
N ALA A 147 -2.64 27.32 2.72
CA ALA A 147 -1.87 26.95 3.90
C ALA A 147 -2.62 25.87 4.75
N LEU A 148 -3.94 25.97 4.84
CA LEU A 148 -4.76 25.01 5.56
C LEU A 148 -4.67 23.59 4.96
N ASP A 149 -4.76 23.49 3.62
CA ASP A 149 -4.68 22.19 2.93
C ASP A 149 -3.29 21.58 3.03
N VAL A 150 -2.24 22.41 2.98
CA VAL A 150 -0.85 22.00 3.20
C VAL A 150 -0.70 21.39 4.60
N GLU A 151 -1.19 22.06 5.66
CA GLU A 151 -1.11 21.54 7.03
C GLU A 151 -1.90 20.24 7.20
N ARG A 152 -3.07 20.13 6.60
CA ARG A 152 -3.88 18.90 6.64
C ARG A 152 -3.19 17.73 5.94
N GLU A 153 -2.50 17.96 4.82
CA GLU A 153 -1.74 16.90 4.15
C GLU A 153 -0.49 16.50 4.95
N ILE A 154 0.13 17.43 5.65
CA ILE A 154 1.23 17.14 6.58
C ILE A 154 0.72 16.31 7.76
N GLU A 155 -0.39 16.70 8.37
CA GLU A 155 -1.03 15.96 9.46
C GLU A 155 -1.34 14.52 9.05
N LEU A 156 -1.90 14.32 7.85
CA LEU A 156 -2.12 12.99 7.28
C LEU A 156 -0.82 12.18 7.24
N GLY A 157 0.29 12.79 6.78
CA GLY A 157 1.61 12.13 6.74
C GLY A 157 2.12 11.72 8.12
N ILE A 158 1.96 12.59 9.12
CA ILE A 158 2.33 12.31 10.52
C ILE A 158 1.52 11.14 11.07
N ARG A 159 0.20 11.14 10.86
CA ARG A 159 -0.68 10.05 11.32
C ARG A 159 -0.35 8.70 10.66
N ARG A 160 0.00 8.70 9.38
CA ARG A 160 0.45 7.47 8.70
C ARG A 160 1.71 6.89 9.34
N ARG A 161 2.65 7.76 9.73
CA ARG A 161 3.91 7.34 10.35
C ARG A 161 3.73 6.65 11.71
N VAL A 162 2.66 6.95 12.45
CA VAL A 162 2.35 6.32 13.75
C VAL A 162 2.40 4.79 13.63
N ARG A 163 1.97 4.24 12.51
CA ARG A 163 2.04 2.81 12.27
C ARG A 163 3.47 2.25 12.28
N LEU A 164 4.45 2.95 11.72
CA LEU A 164 5.86 2.53 11.78
C LEU A 164 6.40 2.44 13.22
N LEU A 165 5.86 3.26 14.12
CA LEU A 165 6.34 3.39 15.50
C LEU A 165 5.62 2.46 16.47
N GLU A 166 4.35 2.13 16.22
CA GLU A 166 3.48 1.44 17.17
C GLU A 166 3.11 0.01 16.73
N ASP A 167 3.15 -0.29 15.42
CA ASP A 167 2.79 -1.61 14.89
C ASP A 167 4.06 -2.47 14.66
N HIS A 168 4.40 -3.28 15.65
CA HIS A 168 5.57 -4.17 15.57
C HIS A 168 5.42 -5.35 14.60
N GLU A 169 4.20 -5.62 14.10
CA GLU A 169 3.95 -6.62 13.06
C GLU A 169 4.12 -6.03 11.65
N PHE A 170 4.24 -4.71 11.52
CA PHE A 170 4.44 -4.04 10.24
C PHE A 170 5.93 -3.89 9.95
N GLU A 171 6.39 -4.44 8.84
CA GLU A 171 7.76 -4.36 8.34
C GLU A 171 7.84 -3.44 7.11
N MET A 172 8.82 -2.54 7.08
CA MET A 172 9.08 -1.66 5.94
C MET A 172 10.49 -1.87 5.39
N ASN A 173 10.59 -2.35 4.15
CA ASN A 173 11.86 -2.50 3.41
C ASN A 173 11.94 -1.42 2.34
N VAL A 174 12.99 -0.61 2.40
CA VAL A 174 13.17 0.57 1.54
C VAL A 174 14.48 0.46 0.79
N PHE A 175 14.42 0.45 -0.52
CA PHE A 175 15.56 0.61 -1.40
C PHE A 175 15.53 2.00 -2.02
N LEU A 176 16.61 2.74 -1.92
CA LEU A 176 16.73 4.11 -2.44
C LEU A 176 17.87 4.17 -3.44
N SER A 177 17.65 4.74 -4.61
CA SER A 177 18.78 5.23 -5.39
C SER A 177 19.51 6.34 -4.62
N GLU A 178 20.84 6.37 -4.64
CA GLU A 178 21.61 7.47 -4.03
C GLU A 178 21.15 8.86 -4.49
N ALA A 179 20.60 8.97 -5.70
CA ALA A 179 20.06 10.22 -6.22
C ALA A 179 19.00 10.85 -5.29
N VAL A 180 18.20 10.01 -4.59
CA VAL A 180 17.18 10.47 -3.64
C VAL A 180 17.78 11.29 -2.50
N LEU A 181 18.99 10.94 -2.04
CA LEU A 181 19.69 11.64 -0.96
C LEU A 181 20.24 12.99 -1.42
N ARG A 182 20.45 13.15 -2.74
CA ARG A 182 21.13 14.31 -3.34
C ARG A 182 20.15 15.31 -3.99
N HIS A 183 18.88 14.97 -4.14
CA HIS A 183 17.87 15.92 -4.60
C HIS A 183 17.60 16.99 -3.52
N ARG A 184 17.78 18.26 -3.85
CA ARG A 184 17.68 19.38 -2.90
C ARG A 184 16.24 19.81 -2.65
N VAL A 185 15.43 18.91 -2.12
CA VAL A 185 14.01 19.18 -1.78
C VAL A 185 13.94 20.18 -0.63
N GLY A 186 13.35 21.35 -0.85
CA GLY A 186 13.20 22.39 0.15
C GLY A 186 14.48 23.12 0.55
N GLY A 187 15.60 22.77 -0.09
CA GLY A 187 16.91 23.37 0.18
C GLY A 187 17.74 22.63 1.25
N PRO A 188 18.98 23.11 1.53
CA PRO A 188 19.95 22.39 2.36
C PRO A 188 19.45 22.07 3.76
N ALA A 189 18.86 23.01 4.46
CA ALA A 189 18.39 22.80 5.84
C ALA A 189 17.30 21.72 5.94
N VAL A 190 16.35 21.70 4.98
CA VAL A 190 15.30 20.68 4.92
C VAL A 190 15.90 19.30 4.65
N MET A 191 16.88 19.22 3.73
CA MET A 191 17.54 17.95 3.42
C MET A 191 18.40 17.46 4.59
N ALA A 192 19.14 18.32 5.28
CA ALA A 192 19.90 17.93 6.47
C ALA A 192 18.97 17.34 7.57
N GLU A 193 17.84 18.00 7.86
CA GLU A 193 16.82 17.49 8.79
C GLU A 193 16.28 16.14 8.32
N GLN A 194 15.91 16.05 7.06
CA GLN A 194 15.32 14.84 6.47
C GLN A 194 16.27 13.64 6.50
N LEU A 195 17.54 13.85 6.15
CA LEU A 195 18.54 12.77 6.15
C LEU A 195 18.92 12.35 7.57
N GLY A 196 18.99 13.28 8.53
CA GLY A 196 19.13 12.96 9.94
C GLY A 196 17.98 12.06 10.42
N HIS A 197 16.73 12.44 10.12
CA HIS A 197 15.56 11.64 10.42
C HIS A 197 15.61 10.24 9.75
N LEU A 198 16.08 10.16 8.50
CA LEU A 198 16.22 8.90 7.78
C LEU A 198 17.23 7.96 8.48
N ALA A 199 18.37 8.51 8.92
CA ALA A 199 19.39 7.76 9.64
C ALA A 199 18.91 7.26 11.01
N ASP A 200 18.01 7.99 11.67
CA ASP A 200 17.44 7.64 12.98
C ASP A 200 16.36 6.56 12.83
N ILE A 201 15.40 6.73 11.91
CA ILE A 201 14.29 5.80 11.73
C ILE A 201 14.78 4.44 11.17
N GLY A 202 15.88 4.43 10.40
CA GLY A 202 16.52 3.21 9.92
C GLY A 202 17.14 2.34 11.03
N GLN A 203 17.14 2.81 12.30
CA GLN A 203 17.55 2.01 13.45
C GLN A 203 16.36 1.27 14.10
N SER A 204 15.14 1.52 13.65
CA SER A 204 13.95 0.81 14.14
C SER A 204 13.97 -0.65 13.64
N PRO A 205 13.66 -1.64 14.51
CA PRO A 205 13.83 -3.06 14.20
C PRO A 205 12.93 -3.55 13.05
N ASN A 206 11.88 -2.80 12.74
CA ASN A 206 10.90 -3.10 11.67
C ASN A 206 11.11 -2.24 10.40
N VAL A 207 12.21 -1.48 10.32
CA VAL A 207 12.53 -0.62 9.17
C VAL A 207 13.91 -0.96 8.64
N SER A 208 13.98 -1.45 7.42
CA SER A 208 15.22 -1.66 6.68
C SER A 208 15.35 -0.60 5.59
N ILE A 209 16.44 0.17 5.60
CA ILE A 209 16.75 1.17 4.58
C ILE A 209 18.11 0.84 3.97
N ARG A 210 18.11 0.64 2.65
CA ARG A 210 19.30 0.30 1.89
C ARG A 210 19.42 1.18 0.65
N VAL A 211 20.58 1.76 0.45
CA VAL A 211 20.86 2.64 -0.69
C VAL A 211 21.58 1.88 -1.78
N VAL A 212 21.12 2.04 -3.03
CA VAL A 212 21.85 1.62 -4.21
C VAL A 212 22.76 2.78 -4.61
N PRO A 213 24.10 2.61 -4.49
CA PRO A 213 25.04 3.66 -4.82
C PRO A 213 25.03 3.95 -6.34
N ARG A 214 25.40 5.14 -6.71
CA ARG A 214 25.45 5.56 -8.13
C ARG A 214 26.52 4.79 -8.94
N GLU A 215 27.51 4.22 -8.24
CA GLU A 215 28.57 3.41 -8.82
C GLU A 215 28.15 1.95 -9.05
N ALA A 216 26.95 1.55 -8.63
CA ALA A 216 26.44 0.21 -8.89
C ALA A 216 26.35 -0.04 -10.41
N ASP A 217 26.90 -1.18 -10.82
CA ASP A 217 26.79 -1.63 -12.22
C ASP A 217 25.32 -1.84 -12.61
N GLY A 218 25.04 -2.00 -13.92
CA GLY A 218 23.68 -2.10 -14.44
C GLY A 218 22.84 -3.16 -13.69
N TYR A 219 21.72 -2.71 -13.12
CA TYR A 219 20.78 -3.53 -12.37
C TYR A 219 19.34 -3.22 -12.81
N ILE A 220 18.42 -4.14 -12.54
CA ILE A 220 17.04 -4.03 -13.05
C ILE A 220 16.30 -2.77 -12.56
N GLY A 221 16.68 -2.21 -11.43
CA GLY A 221 16.07 -0.99 -10.89
C GLY A 221 16.12 0.19 -11.85
N LEU A 222 17.13 0.28 -12.71
CA LEU A 222 17.23 1.33 -13.75
C LEU A 222 16.14 1.22 -14.82
N VAL A 223 15.55 0.04 -14.99
CA VAL A 223 14.53 -0.27 -16.00
C VAL A 223 13.14 -0.34 -15.41
N VAL A 224 12.98 -1.00 -14.25
CA VAL A 224 11.67 -1.22 -13.63
C VAL A 224 11.07 0.07 -13.08
N GLY A 225 11.89 1.06 -12.74
CA GLY A 225 11.46 2.30 -12.14
C GLY A 225 11.03 2.14 -10.67
N GLN A 226 10.40 3.18 -10.13
CA GLN A 226 9.94 3.17 -8.74
C GLN A 226 8.64 2.37 -8.57
N PHE A 227 8.54 1.62 -7.46
CA PHE A 227 7.34 0.85 -7.13
C PHE A 227 7.21 0.60 -5.63
N THR A 228 6.03 0.13 -5.21
CA THR A 228 5.78 -0.37 -3.86
C THR A 228 5.06 -1.72 -3.95
N LEU A 229 5.57 -2.72 -3.25
CA LEU A 229 4.98 -4.05 -3.11
C LEU A 229 4.35 -4.17 -1.72
N PHE A 230 3.06 -4.45 -1.66
CA PHE A 230 2.31 -4.73 -0.43
C PHE A 230 2.11 -6.22 -0.26
N GLU A 231 2.46 -6.76 0.90
CA GLU A 231 2.22 -8.14 1.28
C GLU A 231 1.35 -8.21 2.53
N PHE A 232 0.40 -9.13 2.52
CA PHE A 232 -0.68 -9.15 3.50
C PHE A 232 -0.56 -10.33 4.46
N PRO A 233 -1.14 -10.21 5.69
CA PRO A 233 -1.16 -11.30 6.65
C PRO A 233 -2.03 -12.47 6.17
N VAL A 234 -1.86 -13.60 6.82
CA VAL A 234 -2.85 -14.70 6.77
C VAL A 234 -4.08 -14.24 7.54
N LEU A 235 -5.26 -14.34 6.93
CA LEU A 235 -6.53 -14.00 7.54
C LEU A 235 -6.89 -15.00 8.65
N ARG A 236 -7.23 -14.51 9.84
CA ARG A 236 -7.33 -15.32 11.06
C ARG A 236 -8.42 -16.39 11.02
N HIS A 237 -9.58 -16.09 10.41
CA HIS A 237 -10.71 -17.00 10.41
C HIS A 237 -10.74 -17.92 9.18
N SER A 238 -10.36 -17.40 8.02
CA SER A 238 -10.37 -18.16 6.76
C SER A 238 -9.06 -18.91 6.47
N GLY A 239 -7.95 -18.56 7.15
CA GLY A 239 -6.62 -19.09 6.84
C GLY A 239 -6.07 -18.68 5.47
N LEU A 240 -6.79 -17.85 4.72
CA LEU A 240 -6.38 -17.38 3.40
C LEU A 240 -5.38 -16.24 3.50
N ARG A 241 -4.47 -16.17 2.54
CA ARG A 241 -3.59 -15.02 2.34
C ARG A 241 -4.04 -14.27 1.09
N GLU A 242 -4.23 -12.97 1.25
CA GLU A 242 -4.49 -12.09 0.12
C GLU A 242 -3.26 -12.04 -0.79
N PRO A 243 -3.41 -12.14 -2.13
CA PRO A 243 -2.30 -11.93 -3.04
C PRO A 243 -1.66 -10.56 -2.84
N PRO A 244 -0.33 -10.47 -2.96
CA PRO A 244 0.36 -9.20 -2.93
C PRO A 244 -0.16 -8.24 -4.00
N VAL A 245 0.10 -6.95 -3.80
CA VAL A 245 -0.23 -5.90 -4.78
C VAL A 245 1.01 -5.06 -5.04
N VAL A 246 1.31 -4.83 -6.31
CA VAL A 246 2.33 -3.87 -6.72
C VAL A 246 1.65 -2.57 -7.11
N PHE A 247 2.12 -1.48 -6.53
CA PHE A 247 1.71 -0.11 -6.82
C PHE A 247 2.82 0.62 -7.58
N VAL A 248 2.47 1.23 -8.69
CA VAL A 248 3.36 2.10 -9.47
C VAL A 248 2.66 3.44 -9.65
N GLU A 249 3.27 4.49 -9.11
CA GLU A 249 2.76 5.86 -9.26
C GLU A 249 3.38 6.52 -10.49
N VAL A 250 2.53 7.15 -11.29
CA VAL A 250 2.92 8.01 -12.40
C VAL A 250 2.30 9.39 -12.22
N PHE A 251 2.81 10.40 -12.92
CA PHE A 251 2.37 11.79 -12.73
C PHE A 251 0.85 11.98 -12.86
N THR A 252 0.21 11.25 -13.77
CA THR A 252 -1.22 11.40 -14.09
C THR A 252 -2.12 10.37 -13.41
N GLY A 253 -1.58 9.47 -12.58
CA GLY A 253 -2.37 8.42 -11.93
C GLY A 253 -1.53 7.35 -11.25
N ALA A 254 -2.12 6.18 -11.11
CA ALA A 254 -1.46 5.03 -10.47
C ALA A 254 -1.92 3.71 -11.10
N LEU A 255 -1.03 2.73 -11.10
CA LEU A 255 -1.30 1.35 -11.50
C LEU A 255 -1.22 0.44 -10.28
N PHE A 256 -2.12 -0.53 -10.22
CA PHE A 256 -2.15 -1.57 -9.19
C PHE A 256 -2.16 -2.92 -9.89
N PHE A 257 -1.09 -3.69 -9.71
CA PHE A 257 -0.95 -5.02 -10.30
C PHE A 257 -1.23 -6.08 -9.24
N GLU A 258 -2.12 -7.02 -9.56
CA GLU A 258 -2.52 -8.15 -8.71
C GLU A 258 -2.27 -9.50 -9.40
N ASP A 259 -1.85 -9.47 -10.65
CA ASP A 259 -1.51 -10.65 -11.41
C ASP A 259 -0.24 -11.34 -10.87
N SER A 260 -0.27 -12.66 -10.75
CA SER A 260 0.81 -13.44 -10.14
C SER A 260 2.13 -13.36 -10.90
N GLU A 261 2.10 -13.25 -12.23
CA GLU A 261 3.29 -13.15 -13.07
C GLU A 261 3.95 -11.78 -12.89
N MET A 262 3.14 -10.71 -12.89
CA MET A 262 3.62 -9.35 -12.61
C MET A 262 4.20 -9.23 -11.19
N ILE A 263 3.52 -9.77 -10.17
CA ILE A 263 4.03 -9.79 -8.80
C ILE A 263 5.38 -10.50 -8.72
N GLN A 264 5.52 -11.66 -9.39
CA GLN A 264 6.78 -12.40 -9.39
C GLN A 264 7.90 -11.62 -10.09
N THR A 265 7.59 -10.90 -11.17
CA THR A 265 8.54 -10.01 -11.86
C THR A 265 9.08 -8.95 -10.91
N TYR A 266 8.22 -8.28 -10.13
CA TYR A 266 8.66 -7.27 -9.16
C TYR A 266 9.39 -7.87 -7.95
N ARG A 267 9.06 -9.08 -7.52
CA ARG A 267 9.82 -9.79 -6.47
C ARG A 267 11.25 -10.12 -6.95
N THR A 268 11.38 -10.56 -8.20
CA THR A 268 12.71 -10.78 -8.80
C THR A 268 13.48 -9.46 -8.88
N ALA A 269 12.82 -8.36 -9.27
CA ALA A 269 13.45 -7.05 -9.28
C ALA A 269 13.92 -6.60 -7.88
N VAL A 270 13.13 -6.85 -6.82
CA VAL A 270 13.54 -6.57 -5.43
C VAL A 270 14.82 -7.35 -5.07
N ALA A 271 14.91 -8.63 -5.45
CA ALA A 271 16.08 -9.45 -5.16
C ALA A 271 17.34 -8.91 -5.88
N ASP A 272 17.22 -8.57 -7.17
CA ASP A 272 18.31 -8.00 -7.96
C ASP A 272 18.76 -6.62 -7.42
N ILE A 273 17.81 -5.75 -7.04
CA ILE A 273 18.14 -4.47 -6.40
C ILE A 273 18.87 -4.67 -5.06
N ALA A 274 18.44 -5.68 -4.29
CA ALA A 274 19.04 -5.99 -3.00
C ALA A 274 20.49 -6.49 -3.12
N GLU A 275 20.86 -7.15 -4.23
CA GLU A 275 22.23 -7.62 -4.47
C GLU A 275 23.23 -6.47 -4.63
N VAL A 276 22.81 -5.35 -5.24
CA VAL A 276 23.66 -4.18 -5.50
C VAL A 276 23.53 -3.08 -4.46
N ALA A 277 22.55 -3.15 -3.58
CA ALA A 277 22.34 -2.17 -2.53
C ALA A 277 23.34 -2.38 -1.37
N LEU A 278 23.81 -1.27 -0.80
CA LEU A 278 24.59 -1.27 0.44
C LEU A 278 23.82 -1.99 1.55
N ASP A 279 24.51 -2.49 2.55
CA ASP A 279 23.87 -2.93 3.78
C ASP A 279 23.31 -1.73 4.59
N GLU A 280 22.61 -2.01 5.69
CA GLU A 280 21.98 -0.97 6.51
C GLU A 280 23.01 -0.07 7.21
N GLY A 281 24.17 -0.64 7.61
CA GLY A 281 25.25 0.09 8.28
C GLY A 281 25.95 1.06 7.33
N ASP A 282 26.34 0.59 6.15
CA ASP A 282 26.98 1.41 5.11
C ASP A 282 25.98 2.43 4.55
N THR A 283 24.71 2.06 4.40
CA THR A 283 23.64 2.99 4.03
C THR A 283 23.52 4.13 5.05
N ARG A 284 23.49 3.81 6.34
CA ARG A 284 23.39 4.81 7.39
C ARG A 284 24.58 5.76 7.39
N GLN A 285 25.78 5.24 7.19
CA GLN A 285 26.98 6.06 7.08
C GLN A 285 26.90 7.02 5.89
N MET A 286 26.51 6.52 4.70
CA MET A 286 26.33 7.36 3.50
C MET A 286 25.29 8.45 3.74
N VAL A 287 24.14 8.12 4.33
CA VAL A 287 23.07 9.09 4.65
C VAL A 287 23.60 10.21 5.56
N LEU A 288 24.36 9.87 6.60
CA LEU A 288 24.94 10.83 7.53
C LEU A 288 26.00 11.71 6.86
N ASP A 289 26.80 11.16 5.97
CA ASP A 289 27.84 11.93 5.26
C ASP A 289 27.21 12.91 4.28
N VAL A 290 26.17 12.50 3.54
CA VAL A 290 25.40 13.43 2.68
C VAL A 290 24.68 14.50 3.52
N ALA A 291 24.17 14.16 4.71
CA ALA A 291 23.55 15.14 5.62
C ALA A 291 24.55 16.24 6.04
N LYS A 292 25.81 15.87 6.31
CA LYS A 292 26.88 16.83 6.63
C LYS A 292 27.18 17.78 5.46
N GLU A 293 27.16 17.27 4.21
CA GLU A 293 27.33 18.11 3.00
C GLU A 293 26.27 19.22 2.91
N TYR A 294 25.05 18.94 3.37
CA TYR A 294 23.95 19.94 3.42
C TYR A 294 24.04 20.90 4.61
N SER A 295 24.82 20.57 5.62
CA SER A 295 24.98 21.39 6.83
C SER A 295 26.21 22.31 6.77
N ALA A 296 27.06 22.11 5.75
CA ALA A 296 28.27 22.90 5.49
C ALA A 296 27.94 24.15 4.67
#